data_a9b691af38dd0da820ee654c070273e3
#
_entry.id   a9b691af38dd0da820ee654c070273e3
#
_cell.length_a   1.000
_cell.length_b   1.000
_cell.length_c   1.000
_cell.angle_alpha   90.00
_cell.angle_beta   90.00
_cell.angle_gamma   90.00
#
_symmetry.space_group_name_H-M   'P 1'
#
loop_
_entity.id
_entity.type
_entity.pdbx_description
1 polymer ?
#
loop_
_entity_poly.entity_id
_entity_poly.type
_entity_poly.pdbx_seq_one_letter_code
_entity_poly.pdbx_strand_id
1 'polypeptide(L)'
;LRKDEGDEVENIFGPNGQFDLNFIRVNAQQRYYDKLAGVTEPEAKRKIIGEEFIRIFEEEAKKIGAVDFLAQGTIYPDVVESGLGGESAVIKSHHNVGGLPDFVDFKEIIEPLRDLFKDEVRKAGLELGLPESLVFRQPFPGPGLGIRIIGEVNAEKVRIVQDADFIYRDEVDKAAAAYKKEHGENPKWLPNQYFAALTNMRSVGVMGDERTYDYAVALRAVNTIDFMT
;
A
#
# COMPACT_ATOMS: atom_id res chain seq x y z
N LEU A 1 3.57 -3.79 4.32
CA LEU A 1 3.40 -2.44 4.84
C LEU A 1 4.73 -1.69 4.85
N ARG A 2 4.70 -0.36 4.76
CA ARG A 2 5.83 0.52 5.06
C ARG A 2 6.23 0.39 6.52
N LYS A 3 7.41 0.90 6.86
CA LYS A 3 7.84 1.00 8.27
C LYS A 3 6.82 1.84 9.05
N ASP A 4 6.42 1.35 10.20
CA ASP A 4 5.49 1.99 11.16
C ASP A 4 4.07 2.32 10.61
N GLU A 5 3.75 1.98 9.34
CA GLU A 5 2.46 2.29 8.72
C GLU A 5 1.26 1.68 9.49
N GLY A 6 1.43 0.50 10.08
CA GLY A 6 0.37 -0.11 10.91
C GLY A 6 0.05 0.71 12.14
N ASP A 7 1.07 1.27 12.80
CA ASP A 7 0.93 2.10 13.98
C ASP A 7 0.32 3.47 13.63
N GLU A 8 0.72 4.04 12.49
CA GLU A 8 0.12 5.29 11.98
C GLU A 8 -1.39 5.14 11.75
N VAL A 9 -1.81 4.05 11.11
CA VAL A 9 -3.23 3.78 10.83
C VAL A 9 -4.01 3.52 12.13
N GLU A 10 -3.44 2.76 13.06
CA GLU A 10 -4.06 2.48 14.35
C GLU A 10 -4.20 3.76 15.21
N ASN A 11 -3.23 4.65 15.18
CA ASN A 11 -3.30 5.94 15.86
C ASN A 11 -4.39 6.87 15.32
N ILE A 12 -4.82 6.69 14.06
CA ILE A 12 -5.89 7.49 13.46
C ILE A 12 -7.25 6.83 13.67
N PHE A 13 -7.36 5.53 13.45
CA PHE A 13 -8.64 4.81 13.39
C PHE A 13 -8.88 3.84 14.55
N GLY A 14 -7.89 3.60 15.39
CA GLY A 14 -7.99 2.67 16.51
C GLY A 14 -8.75 3.26 17.72
N PRO A 15 -8.90 2.48 18.80
CA PRO A 15 -9.70 2.82 19.99
C PRO A 15 -9.31 4.11 20.71
N ASN A 16 -8.07 4.55 20.56
CA ASN A 16 -7.57 5.81 21.10
C ASN A 16 -7.23 6.81 20.00
N GLY A 17 -7.65 6.53 18.77
CA GLY A 17 -7.39 7.34 17.62
C GLY A 17 -8.40 8.47 17.42
N GLN A 18 -8.15 9.31 16.44
CA GLN A 18 -9.00 10.45 16.13
C GLN A 18 -10.45 10.04 15.82
N PHE A 19 -10.66 8.88 15.19
CA PHE A 19 -11.98 8.44 14.72
C PHE A 19 -12.61 7.33 15.56
N ASP A 20 -11.91 6.73 16.53
CA ASP A 20 -12.41 5.71 17.46
C ASP A 20 -13.30 4.66 16.77
N LEU A 21 -12.80 4.03 15.72
CA LEU A 21 -13.51 2.99 15.00
C LEU A 21 -13.27 1.61 15.63
N ASN A 22 -14.18 0.66 15.37
CA ASN A 22 -13.95 -0.76 15.67
C ASN A 22 -12.82 -1.32 14.80
N PHE A 23 -11.60 -0.95 15.14
CA PHE A 23 -10.40 -1.25 14.36
C PHE A 23 -9.83 -2.61 14.74
N ILE A 24 -9.58 -3.45 13.74
CA ILE A 24 -8.95 -4.76 13.91
C ILE A 24 -7.61 -4.75 13.18
N ARG A 25 -6.53 -4.93 13.93
CA ARG A 25 -5.19 -5.09 13.37
C ARG A 25 -4.76 -6.54 13.44
N VAL A 26 -4.43 -7.11 12.27
CA VAL A 26 -3.97 -8.49 12.16
C VAL A 26 -2.49 -8.53 11.83
N ASN A 27 -1.69 -9.18 12.67
CA ASN A 27 -0.30 -9.46 12.36
C ASN A 27 -0.20 -10.79 11.58
N ALA A 28 -0.20 -10.69 10.26
CA ALA A 28 -0.09 -11.83 9.35
C ALA A 28 1.31 -12.00 8.73
N GLN A 29 2.32 -11.30 9.26
CA GLN A 29 3.65 -11.20 8.66
C GLN A 29 4.27 -12.56 8.36
N GLN A 30 4.30 -13.47 9.33
CA GLN A 30 4.88 -14.80 9.16
C GLN A 30 4.11 -15.62 8.11
N ARG A 31 2.80 -15.52 8.11
CA ARG A 31 1.94 -16.20 7.16
C ARG A 31 2.24 -15.82 5.70
N TYR A 32 2.50 -14.53 5.45
CA TYR A 32 2.94 -14.06 4.14
C TYR A 32 4.34 -14.57 3.78
N TYR A 33 5.27 -14.59 4.72
CA TYR A 33 6.61 -15.13 4.45
C TYR A 33 6.57 -16.61 4.08
N ASP A 34 5.78 -17.41 4.78
CA ASP A 34 5.64 -18.83 4.50
C ASP A 34 5.03 -19.08 3.10
N LYS A 35 4.04 -18.28 2.71
CA LYS A 35 3.39 -18.37 1.39
C LYS A 35 4.27 -17.88 0.24
N LEU A 36 5.13 -16.92 0.49
CA LEU A 36 6.02 -16.32 -0.51
C LEU A 36 7.40 -16.98 -0.59
N ALA A 37 7.67 -17.98 0.24
CA ALA A 37 8.94 -18.71 0.23
C ALA A 37 9.20 -19.32 -1.16
N GLY A 38 10.38 -19.01 -1.74
CA GLY A 38 10.77 -19.47 -3.07
C GLY A 38 10.04 -18.79 -4.25
N VAL A 39 9.10 -17.89 -4.02
CA VAL A 39 8.34 -17.20 -5.08
C VAL A 39 9.11 -15.99 -5.57
N THR A 40 9.54 -16.01 -6.82
CA THR A 40 10.34 -14.92 -7.42
C THR A 40 9.55 -14.07 -8.43
N GLU A 41 8.59 -14.68 -9.12
CA GLU A 41 7.81 -14.02 -10.17
C GLU A 41 6.84 -12.97 -9.61
N PRO A 42 6.89 -11.72 -10.12
CA PRO A 42 6.08 -10.62 -9.59
C PRO A 42 4.57 -10.89 -9.62
N GLU A 43 4.07 -11.49 -10.69
CA GLU A 43 2.65 -11.79 -10.84
C GLU A 43 2.20 -12.91 -9.89
N ALA A 44 3.05 -13.93 -9.69
CA ALA A 44 2.78 -14.97 -8.71
C ALA A 44 2.71 -14.39 -7.29
N LYS A 45 3.65 -13.51 -6.92
CA LYS A 45 3.61 -12.80 -5.64
C LYS A 45 2.32 -12.00 -5.47
N ARG A 46 1.92 -11.24 -6.50
CA ARG A 46 0.70 -10.44 -6.48
C ARG A 46 -0.54 -11.30 -6.20
N LYS A 47 -0.66 -12.44 -6.88
CA LYS A 47 -1.77 -13.38 -6.69
C LYS A 47 -1.78 -13.96 -5.28
N ILE A 48 -0.64 -14.44 -4.79
CA ILE A 48 -0.53 -15.02 -3.45
C ILE A 48 -0.87 -13.99 -2.38
N ILE A 49 -0.32 -12.77 -2.49
CA ILE A 49 -0.58 -11.70 -1.53
C ILE A 49 -2.07 -11.35 -1.53
N GLY A 50 -2.68 -11.26 -2.71
CA GLY A 50 -4.10 -10.98 -2.85
C GLY A 50 -4.98 -12.07 -2.27
N GLU A 51 -4.72 -13.32 -2.60
CA GLU A 51 -5.48 -14.46 -2.07
C GLU A 51 -5.38 -14.53 -0.54
N GLU A 52 -4.18 -14.36 -0.01
CA GLU A 52 -3.97 -14.45 1.44
C GLU A 52 -4.64 -13.31 2.20
N PHE A 53 -4.66 -12.10 1.63
CA PHE A 53 -5.42 -10.99 2.19
C PHE A 53 -6.90 -11.33 2.37
N ILE A 54 -7.50 -11.94 1.36
CA ILE A 54 -8.92 -12.33 1.41
C ILE A 54 -9.16 -13.39 2.48
N ARG A 55 -8.29 -14.39 2.57
CA ARG A 55 -8.43 -15.43 3.60
C ARG A 55 -8.35 -14.87 5.02
N ILE A 56 -7.44 -13.95 5.25
CA ILE A 56 -7.35 -13.26 6.55
C ILE A 56 -8.62 -12.46 6.80
N PHE A 57 -9.12 -11.75 5.79
CA PHE A 57 -10.36 -11.00 5.91
C PHE A 57 -11.56 -11.91 6.24
N GLU A 58 -11.68 -13.06 5.58
CA GLU A 58 -12.72 -14.06 5.87
C GLU A 58 -12.65 -14.56 7.32
N GLU A 59 -11.43 -14.86 7.79
CA GLU A 59 -11.21 -15.35 9.16
C GLU A 59 -11.63 -14.31 10.20
N GLU A 60 -11.30 -13.03 9.97
CA GLU A 60 -11.67 -11.94 10.87
C GLU A 60 -13.19 -11.63 10.79
N ALA A 61 -13.77 -11.62 9.60
CA ALA A 61 -15.20 -11.41 9.42
C ALA A 61 -16.04 -12.47 10.18
N LYS A 62 -15.60 -13.72 10.18
CA LYS A 62 -16.27 -14.80 10.94
C LYS A 62 -16.23 -14.57 12.45
N LYS A 63 -15.18 -13.90 12.97
CA LYS A 63 -15.08 -13.57 14.41
C LYS A 63 -16.03 -12.44 14.82
N ILE A 64 -16.31 -11.52 13.91
CA ILE A 64 -17.25 -10.42 14.13
C ILE A 64 -18.69 -10.92 14.23
N GLY A 65 -19.02 -12.02 13.51
CA GLY A 65 -20.34 -12.60 13.42
C GLY A 65 -21.07 -12.23 12.14
N ALA A 66 -22.41 -12.15 12.17
CA ALA A 66 -23.19 -11.78 11.01
C ALA A 66 -22.94 -10.33 10.58
N VAL A 67 -22.40 -10.14 9.39
CA VAL A 67 -22.14 -8.82 8.79
C VAL A 67 -23.08 -8.65 7.61
N ASP A 68 -23.91 -7.60 7.63
CA ASP A 68 -24.91 -7.36 6.59
C ASP A 68 -24.31 -6.71 5.34
N PHE A 69 -23.36 -5.82 5.50
CA PHE A 69 -22.81 -5.00 4.42
C PHE A 69 -21.28 -5.00 4.42
N LEU A 70 -20.70 -4.99 3.23
CA LEU A 70 -19.27 -4.72 3.03
C LEU A 70 -19.11 -3.34 2.37
N ALA A 71 -18.38 -2.43 3.03
CA ALA A 71 -18.02 -1.16 2.42
C ALA A 71 -16.68 -1.29 1.69
N GLN A 72 -16.62 -0.83 0.44
CA GLN A 72 -15.40 -0.81 -0.39
C GLN A 72 -15.08 0.61 -0.84
N GLY A 73 -13.77 0.92 -0.88
CA GLY A 73 -13.27 2.22 -1.32
C GLY A 73 -13.04 2.32 -2.84
N THR A 74 -13.85 1.65 -3.66
CA THR A 74 -13.82 1.75 -5.13
C THR A 74 -14.06 3.20 -5.55
N ILE A 75 -13.25 3.72 -6.45
CA ILE A 75 -13.39 5.07 -7.03
C ILE A 75 -13.65 4.99 -8.54
N TYR A 76 -14.11 6.09 -9.14
CA TYR A 76 -14.50 6.11 -10.56
C TYR A 76 -13.42 5.61 -11.54
N PRO A 77 -12.13 5.97 -11.40
CA PRO A 77 -11.07 5.39 -12.24
C PRO A 77 -11.00 3.85 -12.20
N ASP A 78 -11.19 3.23 -11.02
CA ASP A 78 -11.20 1.77 -10.88
C ASP A 78 -12.34 1.13 -11.68
N VAL A 79 -13.48 1.82 -11.75
CA VAL A 79 -14.65 1.38 -12.54
C VAL A 79 -14.38 1.46 -14.03
N VAL A 80 -13.72 2.53 -14.49
CA VAL A 80 -13.39 2.74 -15.90
C VAL A 80 -12.30 1.77 -16.37
N GLU A 81 -11.25 1.59 -15.59
CA GLU A 81 -10.14 0.68 -15.91
C GLU A 81 -10.59 -0.78 -15.96
N SER A 82 -11.58 -1.13 -15.17
CA SER A 82 -12.14 -2.49 -15.18
C SER A 82 -13.07 -2.81 -16.36
N GLY A 83 -13.26 -1.86 -17.28
CA GLY A 83 -14.05 -2.05 -18.53
C GLY A 83 -15.53 -1.70 -18.37
N LEU A 84 -15.93 -0.65 -19.03
CA LEU A 84 -17.33 -0.25 -19.21
C LEU A 84 -18.04 -1.28 -20.08
N GLY A 85 -18.78 -2.15 -19.51
CA GLY A 85 -19.71 -2.93 -20.32
C GLY A 85 -20.11 -4.24 -19.71
N GLY A 86 -21.07 -4.17 -18.88
CA GLY A 86 -22.01 -5.26 -18.67
C GLY A 86 -21.37 -6.61 -18.35
N GLU A 87 -21.23 -6.85 -17.17
CA GLU A 87 -21.09 -8.07 -16.39
C GLU A 87 -20.19 -7.79 -15.20
N SER A 88 -20.73 -7.09 -14.26
CA SER A 88 -20.09 -6.69 -13.01
C SER A 88 -19.52 -7.84 -12.15
N ALA A 89 -19.75 -9.08 -12.57
CA ALA A 89 -19.24 -10.26 -11.86
C ALA A 89 -17.79 -10.62 -12.23
N VAL A 90 -17.33 -10.33 -13.47
CA VAL A 90 -15.98 -10.66 -13.93
C VAL A 90 -14.97 -9.58 -13.54
N ILE A 91 -15.44 -8.37 -13.35
CA ILE A 91 -14.65 -7.17 -13.07
C ILE A 91 -14.11 -7.15 -11.63
N LYS A 92 -14.79 -7.81 -10.71
CA LYS A 92 -14.40 -7.91 -9.30
C LYS A 92 -13.05 -8.61 -9.05
N SER A 93 -12.48 -9.27 -10.08
CA SER A 93 -11.27 -10.06 -9.91
C SER A 93 -9.95 -9.31 -10.10
N HIS A 94 -9.93 -8.10 -10.69
CA HIS A 94 -8.68 -7.49 -11.13
C HIS A 94 -8.23 -6.24 -10.37
N HIS A 95 -9.12 -5.46 -9.79
CA HIS A 95 -8.77 -4.24 -9.05
C HIS A 95 -9.07 -4.30 -7.55
N ASN A 96 -10.05 -5.07 -7.13
CA ASN A 96 -10.14 -5.51 -5.75
C ASN A 96 -9.37 -6.82 -5.63
N VAL A 97 -8.28 -6.77 -4.93
CA VAL A 97 -7.37 -7.85 -4.57
C VAL A 97 -8.13 -9.19 -4.47
N GLY A 98 -8.16 -9.95 -5.58
CA GLY A 98 -8.80 -11.25 -5.73
C GLY A 98 -10.25 -11.31 -5.22
N GLY A 99 -11.18 -11.78 -5.97
CA GLY A 99 -12.64 -11.77 -5.71
C GLY A 99 -13.05 -11.94 -4.24
N LEU A 100 -14.15 -11.30 -3.88
CA LEU A 100 -14.76 -11.50 -2.56
C LEU A 100 -14.98 -12.98 -2.28
N PRO A 101 -14.77 -13.41 -1.04
CA PRO A 101 -14.97 -14.80 -0.66
C PRO A 101 -16.39 -15.26 -0.93
N ASP A 102 -16.54 -16.45 -1.48
CA ASP A 102 -17.85 -17.09 -1.72
C ASP A 102 -18.62 -17.39 -0.40
N PHE A 103 -18.01 -17.12 0.74
CA PHE A 103 -18.51 -17.53 2.06
C PHE A 103 -18.96 -16.40 2.98
N VAL A 104 -18.81 -15.14 2.56
CA VAL A 104 -19.33 -14.03 3.37
C VAL A 104 -20.69 -13.65 2.80
N ASP A 105 -21.72 -13.99 3.53
CA ASP A 105 -23.12 -13.77 3.18
C ASP A 105 -23.47 -12.29 3.43
N PHE A 106 -22.91 -11.40 2.60
CA PHE A 106 -23.26 -9.98 2.63
C PHE A 106 -24.58 -9.77 1.89
N LYS A 107 -25.46 -8.99 2.48
CA LYS A 107 -26.68 -8.53 1.81
C LYS A 107 -26.36 -7.66 0.60
N GLU A 108 -25.35 -6.77 0.74
CA GLU A 108 -24.96 -5.83 -0.30
C GLU A 108 -23.52 -5.32 -0.09
N ILE A 109 -22.89 -4.91 -1.20
CA ILE A 109 -21.62 -4.18 -1.18
C ILE A 109 -21.92 -2.70 -1.35
N ILE A 110 -21.45 -1.88 -0.42
CA ILE A 110 -21.61 -0.43 -0.43
C ILE A 110 -20.32 0.18 -0.97
N GLU A 111 -20.41 0.94 -2.05
CA GLU A 111 -19.28 1.64 -2.68
C GLU A 111 -19.52 3.16 -2.68
N PRO A 112 -19.33 3.85 -1.55
CA PRO A 112 -19.71 5.26 -1.40
C PRO A 112 -18.93 6.22 -2.28
N LEU A 113 -17.77 5.81 -2.78
CA LEU A 113 -16.83 6.63 -3.55
C LEU A 113 -16.86 6.31 -5.05
N ARG A 114 -17.71 5.38 -5.48
CA ARG A 114 -17.71 4.80 -6.83
C ARG A 114 -17.76 5.82 -7.97
N ASP A 115 -18.49 6.90 -7.75
CA ASP A 115 -18.70 7.94 -8.77
C ASP A 115 -17.74 9.12 -8.63
N LEU A 116 -16.80 9.07 -7.68
CA LEU A 116 -15.87 10.15 -7.39
C LEU A 116 -14.51 9.93 -8.04
N PHE A 117 -13.93 11.02 -8.56
CA PHE A 117 -12.53 11.06 -8.94
C PHE A 117 -11.62 11.19 -7.71
N LYS A 118 -10.36 10.82 -7.86
CA LYS A 118 -9.38 10.83 -6.78
C LYS A 118 -9.25 12.17 -6.06
N ASP A 119 -9.37 13.27 -6.80
CA ASP A 119 -9.30 14.62 -6.21
C ASP A 119 -10.54 14.99 -5.40
N GLU A 120 -11.70 14.48 -5.80
CA GLU A 120 -12.96 14.65 -5.05
C GLU A 120 -12.92 13.81 -3.76
N VAL A 121 -12.41 12.58 -3.84
CA VAL A 121 -12.18 11.74 -2.65
C VAL A 121 -11.24 12.41 -1.66
N ARG A 122 -10.18 13.06 -2.15
CA ARG A 122 -9.25 13.82 -1.29
C ARG A 122 -9.94 15.00 -0.60
N LYS A 123 -10.76 15.75 -1.33
CA LYS A 123 -11.55 16.85 -0.75
C LYS A 123 -12.50 16.34 0.32
N ALA A 124 -13.23 15.27 0.04
CA ALA A 124 -14.12 14.64 1.03
C ALA A 124 -13.34 14.17 2.27
N GLY A 125 -12.16 13.61 2.09
CA GLY A 125 -11.29 13.22 3.21
C GLY A 125 -10.89 14.39 4.10
N LEU A 126 -10.52 15.52 3.51
CA LEU A 126 -10.20 16.74 4.27
C LEU A 126 -11.42 17.29 5.02
N GLU A 127 -12.59 17.33 4.38
CA GLU A 127 -13.84 17.78 5.00
C GLU A 127 -14.27 16.87 6.16
N LEU A 128 -13.99 15.57 6.08
CA LEU A 128 -14.17 14.62 7.17
C LEU A 128 -13.14 14.75 8.30
N GLY A 129 -12.15 15.63 8.14
CA GLY A 129 -11.12 15.88 9.15
C GLY A 129 -9.95 14.89 9.11
N LEU A 130 -9.76 14.14 8.02
CA LEU A 130 -8.57 13.31 7.86
C LEU A 130 -7.30 14.16 7.76
N PRO A 131 -6.20 13.75 8.39
CA PRO A 131 -4.95 14.49 8.30
C PRO A 131 -4.46 14.61 6.84
N GLU A 132 -3.92 15.76 6.46
CA GLU A 132 -3.35 15.98 5.12
C GLU A 132 -2.28 14.94 4.76
N SER A 133 -1.48 14.51 5.72
CA SER A 133 -0.46 13.46 5.54
C SER A 133 -1.06 12.13 5.08
N LEU A 134 -2.27 11.81 5.48
CA LEU A 134 -2.99 10.62 5.05
C LEU A 134 -3.68 10.83 3.69
N VAL A 135 -4.36 11.96 3.51
CA VAL A 135 -5.12 12.29 2.29
C VAL A 135 -4.20 12.41 1.07
N PHE A 136 -3.05 13.06 1.24
CA PHE A 136 -2.08 13.28 0.16
C PHE A 136 -0.91 12.31 0.15
N ARG A 137 -1.00 11.23 0.91
CA ARG A 137 0.06 10.21 0.90
C ARG A 137 0.31 9.70 -0.52
N GLN A 138 1.56 9.39 -0.81
CA GLN A 138 1.98 8.83 -2.08
C GLN A 138 1.27 7.50 -2.37
N PRO A 139 0.99 7.19 -3.65
CA PRO A 139 0.47 5.89 -4.04
C PRO A 139 1.35 4.75 -3.50
N PHE A 140 0.69 3.73 -2.99
CA PHE A 140 1.35 2.52 -2.52
C PHE A 140 0.69 1.31 -3.19
N PRO A 141 1.45 0.41 -3.80
CA PRO A 141 0.87 -0.71 -4.53
C PRO A 141 0.08 -1.63 -3.59
N GLY A 142 -1.05 -2.18 -4.07
CA GLY A 142 -1.88 -3.11 -3.31
C GLY A 142 -1.10 -4.27 -2.67
N PRO A 143 -0.19 -4.95 -3.39
CA PRO A 143 0.65 -5.99 -2.82
C PRO A 143 1.75 -5.48 -1.87
N GLY A 144 1.84 -4.20 -1.64
CA GLY A 144 2.79 -3.58 -0.72
C GLY A 144 4.25 -3.70 -1.16
N LEU A 145 5.14 -3.82 -0.18
CA LEU A 145 6.58 -3.91 -0.44
C LEU A 145 7.00 -5.23 -1.11
N GLY A 146 6.16 -6.25 -1.09
CA GLY A 146 6.49 -7.55 -1.70
C GLY A 146 6.84 -7.47 -3.18
N ILE A 147 6.23 -6.53 -3.93
CA ILE A 147 6.56 -6.32 -5.36
C ILE A 147 7.74 -5.37 -5.58
N ARG A 148 8.17 -4.65 -4.55
CA ARG A 148 9.38 -3.82 -4.59
C ARG A 148 10.65 -4.58 -4.23
N ILE A 149 10.54 -5.88 -3.97
CA ILE A 149 11.65 -6.79 -3.75
C ILE A 149 11.76 -7.69 -4.98
N ILE A 150 12.85 -7.55 -5.73
CA ILE A 150 13.15 -8.46 -6.85
C ILE A 150 13.64 -9.80 -6.27
N GLY A 151 13.13 -10.91 -6.82
CA GLY A 151 13.40 -12.23 -6.28
C GLY A 151 12.50 -12.61 -5.10
N GLU A 152 12.92 -13.57 -4.31
CA GLU A 152 12.17 -14.06 -3.15
C GLU A 152 11.97 -13.01 -2.06
N VAL A 153 10.82 -13.06 -1.39
CA VAL A 153 10.49 -12.19 -0.26
C VAL A 153 10.72 -12.92 1.05
N ASN A 154 11.52 -12.33 1.93
CA ASN A 154 11.76 -12.83 3.29
C ASN A 154 11.88 -11.67 4.29
N ALA A 155 11.96 -11.97 5.57
CA ALA A 155 12.00 -11.00 6.65
C ALA A 155 13.18 -10.03 6.55
N GLU A 156 14.38 -10.51 6.19
CA GLU A 156 15.58 -9.70 6.02
C GLU A 156 15.38 -8.65 4.90
N LYS A 157 14.95 -9.11 3.72
CA LYS A 157 14.74 -8.24 2.56
C LYS A 157 13.62 -7.22 2.78
N VAL A 158 12.55 -7.61 3.47
CA VAL A 158 11.46 -6.70 3.83
C VAL A 158 11.98 -5.61 4.77
N ARG A 159 12.77 -5.95 5.79
CA ARG A 159 13.36 -4.96 6.70
C ARG A 159 14.26 -3.99 5.95
N ILE A 160 15.15 -4.49 5.08
CA ILE A 160 16.05 -3.64 4.31
C ILE A 160 15.26 -2.64 3.45
N VAL A 161 14.23 -3.09 2.73
CA VAL A 161 13.45 -2.20 1.87
C VAL A 161 12.58 -1.24 2.69
N GLN A 162 12.09 -1.65 3.86
CA GLN A 162 11.36 -0.76 4.78
C GLN A 162 12.25 0.37 5.28
N ASP A 163 13.44 0.04 5.75
CA ASP A 163 14.39 1.04 6.27
C ASP A 163 14.87 1.98 5.15
N ALA A 164 15.23 1.44 4.00
CA ALA A 164 15.66 2.24 2.86
C ALA A 164 14.55 3.16 2.32
N ASP A 165 13.33 2.66 2.20
CA ASP A 165 12.16 3.46 1.76
C ASP A 165 11.85 4.57 2.77
N PHE A 166 11.93 4.25 4.07
CA PHE A 166 11.70 5.23 5.14
C PHE A 166 12.74 6.35 5.09
N ILE A 167 14.03 6.01 5.08
CA ILE A 167 15.13 6.99 5.03
C ILE A 167 15.02 7.86 3.78
N TYR A 168 14.81 7.24 2.62
CA TYR A 168 14.72 8.00 1.37
C TYR A 168 13.54 8.98 1.35
N ARG A 169 12.37 8.54 1.78
CA ARG A 169 11.18 9.43 1.85
C ARG A 169 11.40 10.55 2.86
N ASP A 170 11.89 10.23 4.04
CA ASP A 170 12.16 11.20 5.11
C ASP A 170 13.13 12.30 4.65
N GLU A 171 14.20 11.94 3.93
CA GLU A 171 15.16 12.92 3.40
C GLU A 171 14.55 13.81 2.30
N VAL A 172 13.74 13.25 1.41
CA VAL A 172 13.04 14.03 0.37
C VAL A 172 12.00 14.95 1.02
N ASP A 173 11.25 14.48 1.99
CA ASP A 173 10.21 15.24 2.70
C ASP A 173 10.84 16.40 3.51
N LYS A 174 11.95 16.15 4.20
CA LYS A 174 12.72 17.18 4.91
C LYS A 174 13.27 18.27 3.97
N ALA A 175 13.83 17.84 2.85
CA ALA A 175 14.34 18.77 1.85
C ALA A 175 13.22 19.64 1.25
N ALA A 176 12.07 19.03 0.96
CA ALA A 176 10.90 19.75 0.46
C ALA A 176 10.33 20.72 1.49
N ALA A 177 10.24 20.31 2.75
CA ALA A 177 9.78 21.17 3.84
C ALA A 177 10.72 22.36 4.09
N ALA A 178 12.03 22.15 4.04
CA ALA A 178 13.02 23.22 4.16
C ALA A 178 12.87 24.24 3.01
N TYR A 179 12.75 23.75 1.78
CA TYR A 179 12.54 24.61 0.61
C TYR A 179 11.24 25.43 0.75
N LYS A 180 10.13 24.77 1.12
CA LYS A 180 8.84 25.43 1.32
C LYS A 180 8.91 26.52 2.39
N LYS A 181 9.64 26.27 3.48
CA LYS A 181 9.84 27.25 4.56
C LYS A 181 10.57 28.49 4.08
N GLU A 182 11.53 28.33 3.17
CA GLU A 182 12.36 29.43 2.65
C GLU A 182 11.64 30.21 1.54
N HIS A 183 10.90 29.51 0.64
CA HIS A 183 10.34 30.08 -0.58
C HIS A 183 8.82 30.26 -0.56
N GLY A 184 8.12 29.75 0.46
CA GLY A 184 6.65 29.84 0.59
C GLY A 184 5.86 28.84 -0.26
N GLU A 185 6.51 28.07 -1.13
CA GLU A 185 5.89 27.10 -2.04
C GLU A 185 6.66 25.78 -2.08
N ASN A 186 6.00 24.72 -2.52
CA ASN A 186 6.66 23.44 -2.71
C ASN A 186 7.68 23.51 -3.85
N PRO A 187 8.81 22.80 -3.74
CA PRO A 187 9.83 22.81 -4.79
C PRO A 187 9.32 22.13 -6.07
N LYS A 188 9.63 22.70 -7.23
CA LYS A 188 9.28 22.14 -8.54
C LYS A 188 9.94 20.79 -8.83
N TRP A 189 11.02 20.47 -8.11
CA TRP A 189 11.74 19.20 -8.23
C TRP A 189 11.08 18.07 -7.42
N LEU A 190 10.11 18.36 -6.53
CA LEU A 190 9.49 17.35 -5.68
C LEU A 190 8.73 16.33 -6.53
N PRO A 191 9.14 15.05 -6.53
CA PRO A 191 8.47 14.04 -7.31
C PRO A 191 7.09 13.70 -6.76
N ASN A 192 6.17 13.28 -7.62
CA ASN A 192 4.85 12.82 -7.21
C ASN A 192 4.90 11.46 -6.51
N GLN A 193 5.91 10.65 -6.87
CA GLN A 193 6.15 9.36 -6.24
C GLN A 193 7.66 9.12 -6.12
N TYR A 194 8.09 8.72 -4.93
CA TYR A 194 9.46 8.31 -4.66
C TYR A 194 9.47 7.16 -3.66
N PHE A 195 10.35 6.21 -3.91
CA PHE A 195 10.41 4.98 -3.14
C PHE A 195 11.74 4.24 -3.34
N ALA A 196 12.02 3.32 -2.42
CA ALA A 196 13.11 2.37 -2.55
C ALA A 196 12.59 1.00 -3.02
N ALA A 197 13.40 0.32 -3.84
CA ALA A 197 13.19 -1.05 -4.25
C ALA A 197 14.46 -1.87 -4.01
N LEU A 198 14.32 -3.10 -3.53
CA LEU A 198 15.43 -3.99 -3.31
C LEU A 198 15.70 -4.79 -4.59
N THR A 199 16.89 -4.60 -5.15
CA THR A 199 17.37 -5.46 -6.25
C THR A 199 17.87 -6.78 -5.65
N ASN A 200 17.82 -7.85 -6.40
CA ASN A 200 18.44 -9.11 -5.94
C ASN A 200 19.97 -9.15 -6.19
N MET A 201 20.52 -8.01 -6.57
CA MET A 201 21.97 -7.87 -6.81
C MET A 201 22.69 -7.66 -5.49
N ARG A 202 23.86 -8.27 -5.38
CA ARG A 202 24.78 -8.02 -4.28
C ARG A 202 26.00 -7.27 -4.81
N SER A 203 26.45 -6.30 -4.06
CA SER A 203 27.67 -5.54 -4.36
C SER A 203 28.73 -5.83 -3.33
N VAL A 204 29.97 -5.84 -3.78
CA VAL A 204 31.11 -5.95 -2.88
C VAL A 204 31.41 -4.57 -2.32
N GLY A 205 31.32 -4.45 -1.01
CA GLY A 205 31.79 -3.28 -0.26
C GLY A 205 33.07 -3.61 0.49
N VAL A 206 33.80 -2.59 0.88
CA VAL A 206 34.96 -2.69 1.78
C VAL A 206 34.66 -1.83 3.01
N MET A 207 34.56 -2.47 4.18
CA MET A 207 34.45 -1.79 5.46
C MET A 207 35.67 -2.16 6.31
N GLY A 208 36.62 -1.25 6.43
CA GLY A 208 37.91 -1.54 7.04
C GLY A 208 38.71 -2.55 6.20
N ASP A 209 39.19 -3.63 6.81
CA ASP A 209 39.95 -4.70 6.15
C ASP A 209 39.07 -5.84 5.66
N GLU A 210 37.73 -5.77 5.83
CA GLU A 210 36.80 -6.84 5.47
C GLU A 210 35.98 -6.49 4.23
N ARG A 211 35.71 -7.51 3.40
CA ARG A 211 34.77 -7.41 2.27
C ARG A 211 33.35 -7.66 2.76
N THR A 212 32.42 -6.76 2.46
CA THR A 212 30.98 -6.97 2.67
C THR A 212 30.31 -7.30 1.35
N TYR A 213 29.21 -8.07 1.44
CA TYR A 213 28.40 -8.47 0.30
C TYR A 213 26.94 -8.08 0.57
N ASP A 214 26.63 -6.80 0.39
CA ASP A 214 25.34 -6.26 0.73
C ASP A 214 24.42 -6.16 -0.49
N TYR A 215 23.11 -6.12 -0.24
CA TYR A 215 22.13 -5.93 -1.29
C TYR A 215 22.17 -4.49 -1.84
N ALA A 216 22.09 -4.36 -3.16
CA ALA A 216 21.90 -3.08 -3.81
C ALA A 216 20.43 -2.64 -3.74
N VAL A 217 20.21 -1.42 -3.29
CA VAL A 217 18.91 -0.76 -3.25
C VAL A 217 18.82 0.23 -4.39
N ALA A 218 17.73 0.20 -5.15
CA ALA A 218 17.42 1.19 -6.17
C ALA A 218 16.49 2.25 -5.58
N LEU A 219 16.90 3.51 -5.64
CA LEU A 219 16.05 4.65 -5.33
C LEU A 219 15.36 5.12 -6.61
N ARG A 220 14.06 5.33 -6.54
CA ARG A 220 13.27 5.73 -7.67
C ARG A 220 12.44 6.97 -7.34
N ALA A 221 12.45 7.93 -8.26
CA ALA A 221 11.64 9.15 -8.21
C ALA A 221 10.94 9.31 -9.57
N VAL A 222 9.64 9.57 -9.55
CA VAL A 222 8.82 9.64 -10.75
C VAL A 222 7.91 10.86 -10.67
N ASN A 223 7.87 11.64 -11.74
CA ASN A 223 6.88 12.67 -11.97
C ASN A 223 5.92 12.17 -13.05
N THR A 224 4.66 12.04 -12.71
CA THR A 224 3.60 11.69 -13.65
C THR A 224 2.45 12.67 -13.47
N ILE A 225 1.66 12.89 -14.52
CA ILE A 225 0.48 13.75 -14.44
C ILE A 225 -0.71 12.94 -13.89
N ASP A 226 -0.82 11.70 -14.28
CA ASP A 226 -1.97 10.83 -14.01
C ASP A 226 -1.62 9.44 -13.45
N PHE A 227 -0.34 9.18 -13.19
CA PHE A 227 0.21 7.88 -12.79
C PHE A 227 0.05 6.75 -13.82
N MET A 228 -0.43 7.07 -15.03
CA MET A 228 -0.64 6.10 -16.11
C MET A 228 0.43 6.16 -17.20
N THR A 229 1.22 7.23 -17.25
CA THR A 229 2.29 7.42 -18.24
C THR A 229 3.64 7.63 -17.60
#